data_8ab344627bfdeadfc7a4a55f7137b92a
#
_entry.id   8ab344627bfdeadfc7a4a55f7137b92a
#
_cell.length_a   1.000
_cell.length_b   1.000
_cell.length_c   1.000
_cell.angle_alpha   90.00
_cell.angle_beta   90.00
_cell.angle_gamma   90.00
#
_symmetry.space_group_name_H-M   'P 1'
#
loop_
_entity.id
_entity.type
_entity.pdbx_description
1 polymer ?
#
loop_
_entity_poly.entity_id
_entity_poly.type
_entity_poly.pdbx_seq_one_letter_code
_entity_poly.pdbx_strand_id
1 'polypeptide(L)'
;MSIDRSAESESPRDVWVGNDHPMVQSGAESNLAAETSWKFDPLTDARTDLGDFSGPLEQNRPASLLGRMWDDQKSFYSPESLTLLGGGLIVGGAMANSSIDDGLHRHFQSSVRGATSDDWFKSLHTSKEVGNGMYTLPVFATAWAAGGLFPDNEIAETSGRWGERIIRGFIVGAPPLILMQQLTGGSRPTETDESSEWHPMRDNNGISGHAFMGSLPFITAAKMTDNRGYKILLYAGSAIAPLSRVNDNAHYPSQVALGWWMAYLAASAIGATDNPDSRWRFYPYSSGEGSGITAEFRF
;
A
#
# COMPACT_ATOMS: atom_id res chain seq x y z
N MET A 1 64.57 19.93 11.41
CA MET A 1 65.43 18.74 11.34
C MET A 1 64.84 17.81 10.32
N SER A 2 65.47 17.80 9.18
CA SER A 2 65.21 17.16 7.91
C SER A 2 65.51 15.66 7.99
N ILE A 3 64.83 14.85 7.14
CA ILE A 3 65.30 13.67 6.40
C ILE A 3 64.03 12.99 5.87
N ASP A 4 63.66 13.09 4.71
CA ASP A 4 63.82 12.65 3.32
C ASP A 4 64.38 11.23 3.15
N ARG A 5 63.64 10.43 2.35
CA ARG A 5 64.02 9.44 1.31
C ARG A 5 62.93 8.41 1.10
N SER A 6 62.19 8.55 0.03
CA SER A 6 62.21 7.86 -1.30
C SER A 6 62.94 6.51 -1.35
N ALA A 7 62.24 5.48 -1.83
CA ALA A 7 62.74 4.39 -2.67
C ALA A 7 61.61 3.69 -3.42
N GLU A 8 61.69 3.79 -4.75
CA GLU A 8 61.11 2.94 -5.77
C GLU A 8 61.73 1.54 -5.72
N SER A 9 60.98 0.55 -6.26
CA SER A 9 61.47 -0.52 -7.16
C SER A 9 60.34 -1.53 -7.37
N GLU A 10 59.88 -1.61 -8.54
CA GLU A 10 60.18 -2.53 -9.67
C GLU A 10 59.38 -3.82 -9.66
N SER A 11 58.65 -3.97 -10.76
CA SER A 11 58.00 -5.16 -11.32
C SER A 11 59.04 -6.16 -11.85
N PRO A 12 58.74 -7.42 -11.97
CA PRO A 12 59.19 -8.16 -13.11
C PRO A 12 58.02 -8.79 -13.91
N ARG A 13 58.25 -8.69 -15.24
CA ARG A 13 57.59 -9.41 -16.31
C ARG A 13 58.14 -10.80 -16.47
N ASP A 14 57.42 -11.54 -17.33
CA ASP A 14 57.80 -12.73 -18.09
C ASP A 14 57.55 -14.07 -17.37
N VAL A 15 56.96 -15.10 -18.00
CA VAL A 15 57.29 -15.75 -19.26
C VAL A 15 56.13 -16.67 -19.69
N TRP A 16 55.92 -16.67 -20.99
CA TRP A 16 55.17 -17.65 -21.76
C TRP A 16 55.66 -19.08 -21.62
N VAL A 17 54.76 -20.07 -21.55
CA VAL A 17 54.90 -21.38 -22.21
C VAL A 17 53.56 -21.92 -22.61
N GLY A 18 53.39 -22.12 -23.93
CA GLY A 18 52.28 -22.85 -24.51
C GLY A 18 52.49 -24.35 -24.48
N ASN A 19 51.42 -25.09 -24.51
CA ASN A 19 51.42 -26.45 -25.06
C ASN A 19 50.08 -26.78 -25.67
N ASP A 20 50.13 -27.22 -26.90
CA ASP A 20 49.10 -27.71 -27.79
C ASP A 20 48.60 -29.11 -27.41
N HIS A 21 47.37 -29.37 -27.94
CA HIS A 21 46.73 -30.65 -28.34
C HIS A 21 45.74 -31.30 -27.38
N PRO A 22 44.75 -32.05 -27.95
CA PRO A 22 43.95 -31.85 -29.14
C PRO A 22 42.43 -31.98 -28.91
N MET A 23 41.68 -31.69 -29.97
CA MET A 23 40.24 -31.88 -30.12
C MET A 23 39.73 -33.26 -29.72
N VAL A 24 38.62 -33.27 -28.96
CA VAL A 24 37.60 -34.31 -29.00
C VAL A 24 36.25 -33.64 -29.20
N GLN A 25 35.67 -33.82 -30.38
CA GLN A 25 34.26 -33.58 -30.66
C GLN A 25 33.44 -34.66 -29.97
N SER A 26 32.46 -34.26 -29.16
CA SER A 26 31.26 -35.04 -28.99
C SER A 26 30.10 -34.09 -28.72
N GLY A 27 29.13 -34.12 -29.61
CA GLY A 27 27.93 -33.32 -29.56
C GLY A 27 27.02 -33.75 -28.41
N ALA A 28 26.48 -32.77 -27.75
CA ALA A 28 25.19 -32.82 -27.11
C ALA A 28 24.67 -31.38 -27.05
N GLU A 29 23.79 -31.06 -27.98
CA GLU A 29 22.96 -29.87 -27.90
C GLU A 29 22.17 -29.90 -26.60
N SER A 30 22.45 -29.01 -25.69
CA SER A 30 21.50 -28.65 -24.64
C SER A 30 21.17 -27.16 -24.78
N ASN A 31 20.05 -26.91 -25.44
CA ASN A 31 19.36 -25.63 -25.39
C ASN A 31 19.06 -25.24 -23.94
N LEU A 32 19.87 -24.39 -23.37
CA LEU A 32 19.55 -23.71 -22.10
C LEU A 32 20.38 -22.41 -22.03
N ALA A 33 19.96 -21.43 -22.81
CA ALA A 33 20.30 -20.04 -22.58
C ALA A 33 19.12 -19.17 -23.05
N ALA A 34 18.04 -19.20 -22.29
CA ALA A 34 17.10 -18.09 -22.31
C ALA A 34 17.78 -16.93 -21.57
N GLU A 35 18.58 -16.16 -22.28
CA GLU A 35 19.00 -14.84 -21.84
C GLU A 35 17.76 -13.97 -21.69
N THR A 36 17.23 -13.88 -20.47
CA THR A 36 16.31 -12.83 -20.08
C THR A 36 17.09 -11.51 -20.01
N SER A 37 17.37 -10.93 -21.16
CA SER A 37 17.85 -9.55 -21.22
C SER A 37 16.68 -8.64 -20.88
N TRP A 38 16.59 -8.20 -19.64
CA TRP A 38 15.69 -7.14 -19.20
C TRP A 38 16.21 -5.81 -19.79
N LYS A 39 15.86 -5.52 -21.04
CA LYS A 39 16.01 -4.17 -21.56
C LYS A 39 14.85 -3.34 -21.01
N PHE A 40 15.11 -2.64 -19.92
CA PHE A 40 14.24 -1.59 -19.42
C PHE A 40 14.43 -0.37 -20.34
N ASP A 41 13.49 -0.13 -21.25
CA ASP A 41 13.41 1.10 -22.01
C ASP A 41 12.34 2.00 -21.40
N PRO A 42 12.71 2.95 -20.52
CA PRO A 42 11.75 3.72 -19.72
C PRO A 42 10.89 4.70 -20.52
N LEU A 43 11.19 4.91 -21.82
CA LEU A 43 10.49 5.94 -22.62
C LEU A 43 9.53 5.34 -23.66
N THR A 44 9.73 4.11 -24.09
CA THR A 44 8.81 3.43 -25.01
C THR A 44 7.73 2.64 -24.27
N ASP A 45 8.05 2.02 -23.12
CA ASP A 45 7.05 1.31 -22.31
C ASP A 45 6.06 2.25 -21.62
N ALA A 46 6.47 3.48 -21.28
CA ALA A 46 5.58 4.43 -20.63
C ALA A 46 4.45 4.97 -21.52
N ARG A 47 4.54 4.80 -22.83
CA ARG A 47 3.58 5.35 -23.79
C ARG A 47 2.57 4.34 -24.33
N THR A 48 2.86 3.05 -24.21
CA THR A 48 1.99 1.98 -24.69
C THR A 48 1.30 1.21 -23.59
N ASP A 49 1.69 1.40 -22.33
CA ASP A 49 1.20 0.63 -21.19
C ASP A 49 0.59 1.51 -20.08
N LEU A 50 -0.03 2.62 -20.46
CA LEU A 50 -1.17 3.14 -19.69
C LEU A 50 -2.28 2.10 -19.83
N GLY A 51 -2.00 0.90 -19.30
CA GLY A 51 -2.65 -0.35 -19.54
C GLY A 51 -4.13 -0.19 -19.81
N ASP A 52 -4.64 -1.00 -20.67
CA ASP A 52 -6.06 -1.10 -20.92
C ASP A 52 -6.83 -1.15 -19.59
N PHE A 53 -7.19 0.03 -19.07
CA PHE A 53 -8.07 0.20 -17.92
C PHE A 53 -9.50 -0.18 -18.27
N SER A 54 -9.73 -0.61 -19.51
CA SER A 54 -11.01 -1.04 -20.09
C SER A 54 -11.26 -2.55 -19.93
N GLY A 55 -10.65 -3.23 -18.93
CA GLY A 55 -10.99 -4.63 -18.63
C GLY A 55 -12.50 -4.87 -18.62
N PRO A 56 -12.99 -6.10 -18.84
CA PRO A 56 -14.40 -6.43 -19.04
C PRO A 56 -15.25 -6.12 -17.82
N LEU A 57 -15.67 -4.86 -17.69
CA LEU A 57 -16.35 -4.33 -16.51
C LEU A 57 -17.90 -4.31 -16.66
N GLU A 58 -18.46 -4.88 -17.73
CA GLU A 58 -19.84 -4.52 -18.10
C GLU A 58 -20.92 -5.54 -17.81
N GLN A 59 -20.63 -6.76 -17.39
CA GLN A 59 -21.67 -7.81 -17.46
C GLN A 59 -22.54 -8.01 -16.23
N ASN A 60 -22.31 -7.36 -15.07
CA ASN A 60 -23.18 -7.54 -13.89
C ASN A 60 -23.23 -6.35 -12.92
N ARG A 61 -23.06 -5.13 -13.41
CA ARG A 61 -23.18 -3.95 -12.52
C ARG A 61 -24.66 -3.70 -12.21
N PRO A 62 -25.02 -3.52 -10.92
CA PRO A 62 -26.35 -3.02 -10.61
C PRO A 62 -26.57 -1.68 -11.31
N ALA A 63 -27.71 -1.51 -11.94
CA ALA A 63 -28.03 -0.37 -12.81
C ALA A 63 -28.03 0.99 -12.10
N SER A 64 -27.98 1.02 -10.76
CA SER A 64 -28.01 2.24 -9.95
C SER A 64 -26.79 2.36 -9.04
N LEU A 65 -26.35 3.61 -8.81
CA LEU A 65 -25.30 3.94 -7.83
C LEU A 65 -25.63 3.40 -6.42
N LEU A 66 -26.87 3.56 -5.98
CA LEU A 66 -27.32 3.05 -4.68
C LEU A 66 -27.21 1.52 -4.59
N GLY A 67 -27.50 0.81 -5.69
CA GLY A 67 -27.30 -0.64 -5.75
C GLY A 67 -25.83 -1.02 -5.56
N ARG A 68 -24.92 -0.33 -6.24
CA ARG A 68 -23.46 -0.55 -6.08
C ARG A 68 -22.99 -0.27 -4.66
N MET A 69 -23.42 0.84 -4.06
CA MET A 69 -23.10 1.18 -2.67
C MET A 69 -23.61 0.13 -1.68
N TRP A 70 -24.78 -0.45 -1.95
CA TRP A 70 -25.32 -1.53 -1.13
C TRP A 70 -24.49 -2.82 -1.27
N ASP A 71 -24.05 -3.15 -2.48
CA ASP A 71 -23.19 -4.30 -2.72
C ASP A 71 -21.79 -4.08 -2.10
N ASP A 72 -21.27 -2.87 -2.13
CA ASP A 72 -20.05 -2.49 -1.43
C ASP A 72 -20.15 -2.73 0.08
N GLN A 73 -21.26 -2.33 0.69
CA GLN A 73 -21.52 -2.58 2.11
C GLN A 73 -21.54 -4.09 2.40
N LYS A 74 -22.25 -4.89 1.58
CA LYS A 74 -22.25 -6.34 1.74
C LYS A 74 -20.85 -6.94 1.59
N SER A 75 -20.07 -6.46 0.65
CA SER A 75 -18.69 -6.90 0.43
C SER A 75 -17.79 -6.54 1.61
N PHE A 76 -17.90 -5.32 2.14
CA PHE A 76 -17.11 -4.88 3.29
C PHE A 76 -17.45 -5.67 4.57
N TYR A 77 -18.71 -6.00 4.77
CA TYR A 77 -19.16 -6.81 5.92
C TYR A 77 -19.23 -8.31 5.62
N SER A 78 -18.57 -8.76 4.56
CA SER A 78 -18.46 -10.20 4.28
C SER A 78 -17.62 -10.91 5.35
N PRO A 79 -17.82 -12.22 5.57
CA PRO A 79 -17.02 -12.99 6.53
C PRO A 79 -15.52 -12.86 6.31
N GLU A 80 -15.08 -12.81 5.04
CA GLU A 80 -13.67 -12.66 4.67
C GLU A 80 -13.13 -11.30 5.13
N SER A 81 -13.84 -10.22 4.80
CA SER A 81 -13.42 -8.87 5.17
C SER A 81 -13.43 -8.66 6.68
N LEU A 82 -14.45 -9.19 7.38
CA LEU A 82 -14.52 -9.15 8.84
C LEU A 82 -13.43 -9.97 9.51
N THR A 83 -13.04 -11.12 8.94
CA THR A 83 -11.90 -11.91 9.42
C THR A 83 -10.59 -11.13 9.28
N LEU A 84 -10.37 -10.47 8.15
CA LEU A 84 -9.20 -9.63 7.92
C LEU A 84 -9.21 -8.38 8.83
N LEU A 85 -10.37 -7.79 9.05
CA LEU A 85 -10.52 -6.68 10.00
C LEU A 85 -10.16 -7.13 11.42
N GLY A 86 -10.72 -8.27 11.86
CA GLY A 86 -10.40 -8.86 13.17
C GLY A 86 -8.92 -9.18 13.31
N GLY A 87 -8.29 -9.76 12.28
CA GLY A 87 -6.85 -10.00 12.25
C GLY A 87 -6.03 -8.72 12.40
N GLY A 88 -6.40 -7.66 11.67
CA GLY A 88 -5.76 -6.34 11.80
C GLY A 88 -5.90 -5.76 13.21
N LEU A 89 -7.10 -5.86 13.81
CA LEU A 89 -7.35 -5.40 15.18
C LEU A 89 -6.57 -6.20 16.22
N ILE A 90 -6.40 -7.52 16.04
CA ILE A 90 -5.57 -8.34 16.94
C ILE A 90 -4.11 -7.88 16.88
N VAL A 91 -3.56 -7.69 15.66
CA VAL A 91 -2.18 -7.23 15.50
C VAL A 91 -2.00 -5.82 16.04
N GLY A 92 -2.88 -4.89 15.68
CA GLY A 92 -2.84 -3.51 16.17
C GLY A 92 -3.00 -3.43 17.69
N GLY A 93 -3.90 -4.24 18.25
CA GLY A 93 -4.10 -4.34 19.71
C GLY A 93 -2.89 -4.93 20.44
N ALA A 94 -2.27 -5.97 19.87
CA ALA A 94 -1.04 -6.53 20.42
C ALA A 94 0.12 -5.52 20.40
N MET A 95 0.24 -4.72 19.34
CA MET A 95 1.22 -3.62 19.28
C MET A 95 0.90 -2.54 20.32
N ALA A 96 -0.34 -2.04 20.33
CA ALA A 96 -0.77 -0.93 21.18
C ALA A 96 -0.70 -1.26 22.67
N ASN A 97 -1.03 -2.50 23.07
CA ASN A 97 -1.03 -2.94 24.47
C ASN A 97 0.29 -3.63 24.89
N SER A 98 1.39 -3.31 24.20
CA SER A 98 2.73 -3.78 24.50
C SER A 98 3.77 -2.67 24.32
N SER A 99 5.01 -2.92 24.72
CA SER A 99 6.10 -1.98 24.53
C SER A 99 6.56 -1.79 23.06
N ILE A 100 5.99 -2.54 22.12
CA ILE A 100 6.38 -2.51 20.70
C ILE A 100 6.04 -1.16 20.09
N ASP A 101 4.83 -0.70 20.25
CA ASP A 101 4.32 0.53 19.63
C ASP A 101 5.06 1.78 20.16
N ASP A 102 5.18 1.88 21.47
CA ASP A 102 5.97 2.95 22.12
C ASP A 102 7.46 2.87 21.74
N GLY A 103 8.01 1.66 21.65
CA GLY A 103 9.39 1.44 21.25
C GLY A 103 9.65 1.90 19.82
N LEU A 104 8.80 1.53 18.88
CA LEU A 104 8.85 1.96 17.47
C LEU A 104 8.69 3.47 17.35
N HIS A 105 7.73 4.04 18.06
CA HIS A 105 7.48 5.47 18.07
C HIS A 105 8.70 6.25 18.61
N ARG A 106 9.23 5.89 19.78
CA ARG A 106 10.43 6.52 20.33
C ARG A 106 11.64 6.38 19.42
N HIS A 107 11.85 5.20 18.83
CA HIS A 107 12.95 4.97 17.91
C HIS A 107 12.82 5.89 16.68
N PHE A 108 11.63 5.99 16.09
CA PHE A 108 11.38 6.88 14.95
C PHE A 108 11.70 8.33 15.31
N GLN A 109 11.16 8.84 16.42
CA GLN A 109 11.34 10.24 16.84
C GLN A 109 12.80 10.57 17.17
N SER A 110 13.52 9.67 17.85
CA SER A 110 14.90 9.96 18.32
C SER A 110 15.96 9.63 17.28
N SER A 111 15.80 8.53 16.53
CA SER A 111 16.88 7.97 15.70
C SER A 111 16.68 8.20 14.22
N VAL A 112 15.43 8.32 13.76
CA VAL A 112 15.12 8.58 12.35
C VAL A 112 14.94 10.08 12.13
N ARG A 113 13.95 10.69 12.80
CA ARG A 113 13.68 12.10 12.66
C ARG A 113 14.80 12.99 13.19
N GLY A 114 15.42 12.61 14.29
CA GLY A 114 16.54 13.34 14.89
C GLY A 114 17.88 13.22 14.14
N ALA A 115 18.02 12.25 13.23
CA ALA A 115 19.27 11.98 12.51
C ALA A 115 19.38 12.61 11.12
N THR A 116 18.28 13.14 10.56
CA THR A 116 18.19 13.65 9.19
C THR A 116 17.82 15.12 9.13
N SER A 117 18.07 15.79 7.99
CA SER A 117 17.74 17.19 7.83
C SER A 117 16.23 17.45 7.92
N ASP A 118 15.87 18.57 8.52
CA ASP A 118 14.46 18.99 8.70
C ASP A 118 13.65 19.08 7.40
N ASP A 119 14.27 19.26 6.24
CA ASP A 119 13.56 19.46 4.98
C ASP A 119 12.80 18.23 4.51
N TRP A 120 13.34 17.03 4.73
CA TRP A 120 12.62 15.79 4.46
C TRP A 120 11.35 15.66 5.32
N PHE A 121 11.46 15.98 6.59
CA PHE A 121 10.34 15.87 7.53
C PHE A 121 9.31 16.99 7.33
N LYS A 122 9.71 18.16 6.84
CA LYS A 122 8.78 19.20 6.40
C LYS A 122 7.96 18.77 5.18
N SER A 123 8.61 18.12 4.20
CA SER A 123 7.93 17.55 3.04
C SER A 123 6.96 16.44 3.45
N LEU A 124 7.39 15.56 4.36
CA LEU A 124 6.54 14.51 4.90
C LEU A 124 5.36 15.09 5.69
N HIS A 125 5.59 16.12 6.52
CA HIS A 125 4.53 16.85 7.21
C HIS A 125 3.46 17.39 6.25
N THR A 126 3.86 17.98 5.14
CA THR A 126 2.92 18.54 4.15
C THR A 126 2.02 17.44 3.55
N SER A 127 2.51 16.21 3.43
CA SER A 127 1.75 15.08 2.88
C SER A 127 0.52 14.69 3.72
N LYS A 128 0.41 15.15 4.97
CA LYS A 128 -0.78 14.96 5.81
C LYS A 128 -2.05 15.51 5.16
N GLU A 129 -1.93 16.56 4.34
CA GLU A 129 -3.07 17.21 3.68
C GLU A 129 -3.77 16.26 2.68
N VAL A 130 -3.05 15.28 2.13
CA VAL A 130 -3.64 14.19 1.34
C VAL A 130 -4.60 13.35 2.19
N GLY A 131 -4.34 13.25 3.50
CA GLY A 131 -5.23 12.58 4.46
C GLY A 131 -6.36 13.46 5.01
N ASN A 132 -6.41 14.73 4.63
CA ASN A 132 -7.45 15.65 5.06
C ASN A 132 -8.67 15.55 4.15
N GLY A 133 -9.69 14.78 4.57
CA GLY A 133 -10.91 14.56 3.81
C GLY A 133 -11.65 15.86 3.42
N MET A 134 -11.48 16.95 4.18
CA MET A 134 -12.10 18.23 3.88
C MET A 134 -11.61 18.82 2.55
N TYR A 135 -10.32 18.58 2.23
CA TYR A 135 -9.71 19.06 0.98
C TYR A 135 -9.80 18.02 -0.13
N THR A 136 -9.65 16.74 0.21
CA THR A 136 -9.49 15.70 -0.79
C THR A 136 -10.81 15.14 -1.30
N LEU A 137 -11.85 15.06 -0.47
CA LEU A 137 -13.18 14.60 -0.93
C LEU A 137 -13.78 15.47 -2.04
N PRO A 138 -13.73 16.83 -1.99
CA PRO A 138 -14.15 17.65 -3.10
C PRO A 138 -13.37 17.38 -4.40
N VAL A 139 -12.06 17.11 -4.30
CA VAL A 139 -11.23 16.77 -5.47
C VAL A 139 -11.71 15.45 -6.11
N PHE A 140 -11.97 14.43 -5.29
CA PHE A 140 -12.46 13.14 -5.78
C PHE A 140 -13.88 13.23 -6.36
N ALA A 141 -14.74 14.02 -5.73
CA ALA A 141 -16.08 14.29 -6.25
C ALA A 141 -16.03 15.04 -7.59
N THR A 142 -15.10 15.99 -7.74
CA THR A 142 -14.88 16.72 -9.00
C THR A 142 -14.35 15.78 -10.08
N ALA A 143 -13.40 14.92 -9.76
CA ALA A 143 -12.90 13.91 -10.70
C ALA A 143 -14.02 12.98 -11.16
N TRP A 144 -14.87 12.52 -10.24
CA TRP A 144 -16.04 11.72 -10.55
C TRP A 144 -17.02 12.44 -11.47
N ALA A 145 -17.36 13.69 -11.15
CA ALA A 145 -18.23 14.52 -11.98
C ALA A 145 -17.66 14.74 -13.39
N ALA A 146 -16.35 14.99 -13.50
CA ALA A 146 -15.66 15.17 -14.78
C ALA A 146 -15.78 13.93 -15.68
N GLY A 147 -15.64 12.72 -15.13
CA GLY A 147 -15.86 11.48 -15.88
C GLY A 147 -17.27 11.33 -16.43
N GLY A 148 -18.28 11.81 -15.69
CA GLY A 148 -19.65 11.83 -16.16
C GLY A 148 -19.96 12.90 -17.20
N LEU A 149 -19.26 14.05 -17.13
CA LEU A 149 -19.45 15.18 -18.06
C LEU A 149 -18.69 15.00 -19.37
N PHE A 150 -17.57 14.28 -19.36
CA PHE A 150 -16.67 14.10 -20.51
C PHE A 150 -16.41 12.61 -20.78
N PRO A 151 -17.45 11.81 -21.09
CA PRO A 151 -17.30 10.35 -21.21
C PRO A 151 -16.42 9.91 -22.37
N ASP A 152 -16.25 10.73 -23.40
CA ASP A 152 -15.41 10.44 -24.58
C ASP A 152 -13.93 10.78 -24.36
N ASN A 153 -13.57 11.31 -23.19
CA ASN A 153 -12.20 11.64 -22.83
C ASN A 153 -11.64 10.59 -21.86
N GLU A 154 -10.69 9.79 -22.31
CA GLU A 154 -10.08 8.69 -21.54
C GLU A 154 -9.53 9.12 -20.18
N ILE A 155 -8.93 10.32 -20.10
CA ILE A 155 -8.38 10.85 -18.83
C ILE A 155 -9.54 11.18 -17.88
N ALA A 156 -10.58 11.84 -18.38
CA ALA A 156 -11.74 12.19 -17.57
C ALA A 156 -12.49 10.94 -17.11
N GLU A 157 -12.69 9.96 -17.99
CA GLU A 157 -13.32 8.68 -17.66
C GLU A 157 -12.52 7.91 -16.59
N THR A 158 -11.20 7.76 -16.76
CA THR A 158 -10.34 7.06 -15.81
C THR A 158 -10.30 7.76 -14.46
N SER A 159 -10.15 9.09 -14.46
CA SER A 159 -10.18 9.92 -13.24
C SER A 159 -11.55 9.86 -12.58
N GLY A 160 -12.63 9.81 -13.37
CA GLY A 160 -14.00 9.67 -12.89
C GLY A 160 -14.23 8.35 -12.18
N ARG A 161 -13.79 7.24 -12.76
CA ARG A 161 -13.86 5.91 -12.13
C ARG A 161 -13.03 5.87 -10.82
N TRP A 162 -11.85 6.47 -10.82
CA TRP A 162 -11.02 6.58 -9.63
C TRP A 162 -11.70 7.40 -8.53
N GLY A 163 -12.22 8.60 -8.87
CA GLY A 163 -12.93 9.45 -7.92
C GLY A 163 -14.18 8.79 -7.34
N GLU A 164 -15.00 8.14 -8.18
CA GLU A 164 -16.17 7.39 -7.75
C GLU A 164 -15.80 6.30 -6.74
N ARG A 165 -14.78 5.49 -7.04
CA ARG A 165 -14.34 4.40 -6.17
C ARG A 165 -13.85 4.90 -4.81
N ILE A 166 -13.17 6.05 -4.78
CA ILE A 166 -12.71 6.65 -3.53
C ILE A 166 -13.90 7.14 -2.70
N ILE A 167 -14.87 7.83 -3.31
CA ILE A 167 -16.07 8.29 -2.60
C ILE A 167 -16.85 7.09 -2.04
N ARG A 168 -17.05 6.03 -2.82
CA ARG A 168 -17.69 4.80 -2.36
C ARG A 168 -16.90 4.14 -1.23
N GLY A 169 -15.56 4.05 -1.37
CA GLY A 169 -14.65 3.53 -0.35
C GLY A 169 -14.69 4.33 0.95
N PHE A 170 -14.79 5.65 0.85
CA PHE A 170 -15.00 6.51 2.02
C PHE A 170 -16.35 6.22 2.71
N ILE A 171 -17.43 6.14 1.96
CA ILE A 171 -18.77 5.88 2.51
C ILE A 171 -18.83 4.51 3.20
N VAL A 172 -18.12 3.52 2.66
CA VAL A 172 -18.08 2.16 3.23
C VAL A 172 -17.16 2.09 4.45
N GLY A 173 -15.97 2.70 4.37
CA GLY A 173 -14.92 2.53 5.38
C GLY A 173 -14.95 3.53 6.53
N ALA A 174 -15.46 4.75 6.34
CA ALA A 174 -15.43 5.78 7.38
C ALA A 174 -16.36 5.47 8.58
N PRO A 175 -17.61 5.00 8.41
CA PRO A 175 -18.45 4.68 9.56
C PRO A 175 -17.85 3.60 10.48
N PRO A 176 -17.42 2.43 9.98
CA PRO A 176 -16.78 1.44 10.83
C PRO A 176 -15.45 1.92 11.43
N LEU A 177 -14.68 2.76 10.70
CA LEU A 177 -13.47 3.36 11.24
C LEU A 177 -13.78 4.22 12.49
N ILE A 178 -14.76 5.12 12.40
CA ILE A 178 -15.18 5.97 13.53
C ILE A 178 -15.66 5.12 14.71
N LEU A 179 -16.40 4.06 14.45
CA LEU A 179 -16.82 3.12 15.48
C LEU A 179 -15.60 2.46 16.15
N MET A 180 -14.64 1.98 15.35
CA MET A 180 -13.43 1.33 15.88
C MET A 180 -12.53 2.31 16.64
N GLN A 181 -12.49 3.59 16.27
CA GLN A 181 -11.79 4.62 17.05
C GLN A 181 -12.30 4.66 18.49
N GLN A 182 -13.61 4.65 18.68
CA GLN A 182 -14.24 4.63 20.01
C GLN A 182 -14.02 3.30 20.73
N LEU A 183 -14.15 2.18 20.01
CA LEU A 183 -14.00 0.85 20.61
C LEU A 183 -12.56 0.54 21.03
N THR A 184 -11.56 1.06 20.34
CA THR A 184 -10.16 0.92 20.74
C THR A 184 -9.76 1.96 21.80
N GLY A 185 -10.27 3.19 21.69
CA GLY A 185 -10.09 4.24 22.71
C GLY A 185 -8.63 4.64 22.96
N GLY A 186 -7.76 4.53 21.96
CA GLY A 186 -6.36 4.91 22.08
C GLY A 186 -6.16 6.42 22.08
N SER A 187 -5.20 6.91 22.85
CA SER A 187 -4.80 8.31 22.92
C SER A 187 -3.68 8.64 21.95
N ARG A 188 -3.42 9.91 21.68
CA ARG A 188 -2.27 10.36 20.86
C ARG A 188 -1.02 10.49 21.72
N PRO A 189 0.18 10.41 21.11
CA PRO A 189 1.43 10.64 21.84
C PRO A 189 1.53 12.02 22.51
N THR A 190 0.79 13.02 22.02
CA THR A 190 0.84 14.41 22.49
C THR A 190 -0.25 14.77 23.49
N GLU A 191 -1.23 13.90 23.74
CA GLU A 191 -2.41 14.22 24.55
C GLU A 191 -2.24 13.77 26.01
N THR A 192 -1.48 12.73 26.25
CA THR A 192 -1.26 12.17 27.59
C THR A 192 0.16 11.65 27.75
N ASP A 193 0.63 11.52 29.00
CA ASP A 193 1.85 10.77 29.33
C ASP A 193 1.60 9.24 29.27
N GLU A 194 0.41 8.84 28.83
CA GLU A 194 0.00 7.45 28.69
C GLU A 194 0.58 6.84 27.40
N SER A 195 0.73 5.53 27.42
CA SER A 195 1.20 4.74 26.29
C SER A 195 0.14 4.64 25.18
N SER A 196 0.45 3.91 24.10
CA SER A 196 -0.48 3.58 23.01
C SER A 196 -1.64 2.67 23.42
N GLU A 197 -1.75 2.29 24.70
CA GLU A 197 -2.72 1.32 25.22
C GLU A 197 -4.17 1.64 24.85
N TRP A 198 -4.93 0.58 24.60
CA TRP A 198 -6.34 0.71 24.31
C TRP A 198 -7.16 0.84 25.58
N HIS A 199 -7.91 1.91 25.65
CA HIS A 199 -8.88 2.18 26.72
C HIS A 199 -10.27 2.40 26.12
N PRO A 200 -11.04 1.34 25.83
CA PRO A 200 -12.30 1.43 25.12
C PRO A 200 -13.21 2.54 25.65
N MET A 201 -13.74 3.37 24.76
CA MET A 201 -14.65 4.49 25.05
C MET A 201 -14.03 5.65 25.85
N ARG A 202 -12.72 5.65 26.16
CA ARG A 202 -12.08 6.77 26.88
C ARG A 202 -11.57 7.85 25.94
N ASP A 203 -11.11 7.43 24.76
CA ASP A 203 -10.59 8.32 23.71
C ASP A 203 -11.06 7.85 22.34
N ASN A 204 -10.70 8.56 21.27
CA ASN A 204 -11.15 8.30 19.91
C ASN A 204 -10.01 8.32 18.88
N ASN A 205 -8.77 8.11 19.30
CA ASN A 205 -7.59 8.19 18.44
C ASN A 205 -6.94 6.82 18.15
N GLY A 206 -7.56 5.71 18.55
CA GLY A 206 -6.97 4.38 18.38
C GLY A 206 -6.80 3.92 16.92
N ILE A 207 -7.43 4.60 15.95
CA ILE A 207 -7.22 4.39 14.50
C ILE A 207 -7.11 5.75 13.81
N SER A 208 -6.09 5.94 12.98
CA SER A 208 -5.85 7.21 12.31
C SER A 208 -6.75 7.42 11.09
N GLY A 209 -7.69 8.38 11.18
CA GLY A 209 -8.53 8.79 10.05
C GLY A 209 -7.74 9.44 8.91
N HIS A 210 -6.67 10.21 9.21
CA HIS A 210 -5.78 10.76 8.18
C HIS A 210 -5.02 9.67 7.44
N ALA A 211 -4.59 8.61 8.13
CA ALA A 211 -3.95 7.47 7.47
C ALA A 211 -4.93 6.75 6.54
N PHE A 212 -6.18 6.56 6.97
CA PHE A 212 -7.24 6.00 6.13
C PHE A 212 -7.45 6.85 4.86
N MET A 213 -7.76 8.13 5.03
CA MET A 213 -8.05 9.03 3.91
C MET A 213 -6.87 9.20 2.95
N GLY A 214 -5.66 9.31 3.47
CA GLY A 214 -4.47 9.50 2.66
C GLY A 214 -4.00 8.23 1.93
N SER A 215 -4.35 7.05 2.43
CA SER A 215 -4.03 5.78 1.78
C SER A 215 -5.04 5.38 0.71
N LEU A 216 -6.32 5.69 0.94
CA LEU A 216 -7.43 5.24 0.10
C LEU A 216 -7.25 5.56 -1.40
N PRO A 217 -6.87 6.76 -1.84
CA PRO A 217 -6.72 7.09 -3.25
C PRO A 217 -5.61 6.28 -3.93
N PHE A 218 -4.50 6.07 -3.25
CA PHE A 218 -3.37 5.29 -3.79
C PHE A 218 -3.70 3.81 -3.87
N ILE A 219 -4.31 3.23 -2.83
CA ILE A 219 -4.71 1.82 -2.82
C ILE A 219 -5.78 1.58 -3.88
N THR A 220 -6.74 2.49 -4.03
CA THR A 220 -7.76 2.43 -5.09
C THR A 220 -7.11 2.43 -6.46
N ALA A 221 -6.18 3.35 -6.74
CA ALA A 221 -5.45 3.37 -8.00
C ALA A 221 -4.61 2.08 -8.21
N ALA A 222 -3.96 1.56 -7.16
CA ALA A 222 -3.23 0.30 -7.23
C ALA A 222 -4.11 -0.90 -7.61
N LYS A 223 -5.39 -0.87 -7.22
CA LYS A 223 -6.37 -1.91 -7.58
C LYS A 223 -7.00 -1.70 -8.97
N MET A 224 -6.77 -0.53 -9.58
CA MET A 224 -7.25 -0.21 -10.94
C MET A 224 -6.21 -0.50 -12.01
N THR A 225 -4.98 -0.81 -11.67
CA THR A 225 -3.90 -1.10 -12.63
C THR A 225 -3.42 -2.55 -12.51
N ASP A 226 -3.12 -3.18 -13.65
CA ASP A 226 -2.49 -4.50 -13.71
C ASP A 226 -0.97 -4.41 -13.80
N ASN A 227 -0.43 -3.23 -14.12
CA ASN A 227 1.01 -3.02 -14.17
C ASN A 227 1.64 -3.17 -12.77
N ARG A 228 2.53 -4.16 -12.61
CA ARG A 228 3.17 -4.49 -11.33
C ARG A 228 4.02 -3.35 -10.78
N GLY A 229 4.73 -2.62 -11.65
CA GLY A 229 5.59 -1.49 -11.27
C GLY A 229 4.75 -0.35 -10.68
N TYR A 230 3.71 0.07 -11.39
CA TYR A 230 2.78 1.10 -10.89
C TYR A 230 2.06 0.65 -9.62
N LYS A 231 1.66 -0.60 -9.53
CA LYS A 231 1.03 -1.16 -8.33
C LYS A 231 1.94 -1.04 -7.11
N ILE A 232 3.22 -1.40 -7.24
CA ILE A 232 4.22 -1.27 -6.16
C ILE A 232 4.41 0.20 -5.77
N LEU A 233 4.58 1.10 -6.74
CA LEU A 233 4.74 2.53 -6.48
C LEU A 233 3.51 3.14 -5.78
N LEU A 234 2.31 2.75 -6.19
CA LEU A 234 1.07 3.22 -5.59
C LEU A 234 0.90 2.69 -4.16
N TYR A 235 1.22 1.43 -3.89
CA TYR A 235 1.24 0.92 -2.51
C TYR A 235 2.31 1.61 -1.65
N ALA A 236 3.49 1.89 -2.18
CA ALA A 236 4.50 2.68 -1.48
C ALA A 236 4.00 4.11 -1.22
N GLY A 237 3.38 4.76 -2.21
CA GLY A 237 2.76 6.08 -2.07
C GLY A 237 1.65 6.11 -1.02
N SER A 238 0.90 5.02 -0.86
CA SER A 238 -0.17 4.93 0.14
C SER A 238 0.33 5.01 1.58
N ALA A 239 1.62 4.78 1.83
CA ALA A 239 2.23 4.88 3.15
C ALA A 239 2.70 6.31 3.51
N ILE A 240 2.78 7.23 2.54
CA ILE A 240 3.37 8.56 2.75
C ILE A 240 2.56 9.40 3.75
N ALA A 241 1.26 9.57 3.50
CA ALA A 241 0.39 10.31 4.42
C ALA A 241 0.27 9.62 5.80
N PRO A 242 0.11 8.29 5.91
CA PRO A 242 0.28 7.56 7.16
C PRO A 242 1.55 7.89 7.91
N LEU A 243 2.73 7.79 7.27
CA LEU A 243 4.01 8.08 7.90
C LEU A 243 4.13 9.52 8.40
N SER A 244 3.47 10.48 7.73
CA SER A 244 3.43 11.87 8.21
C SER A 244 2.84 11.97 9.61
N ARG A 245 1.89 11.10 9.97
CA ARG A 245 1.23 11.14 11.28
C ARG A 245 2.15 10.67 12.40
N VAL A 246 3.02 9.67 12.11
CA VAL A 246 4.08 9.25 13.02
C VAL A 246 5.15 10.35 13.12
N ASN A 247 5.54 10.93 11.98
CA ASN A 247 6.49 12.04 11.91
C ASN A 247 6.07 13.25 12.75
N ASP A 248 4.79 13.61 12.69
CA ASP A 248 4.22 14.76 13.39
C ASP A 248 3.93 14.49 14.88
N ASN A 249 4.33 13.32 15.38
CA ASN A 249 4.00 12.90 16.75
C ASN A 249 2.49 12.90 17.05
N ALA A 250 1.67 12.68 16.02
CA ALA A 250 0.21 12.81 16.08
C ALA A 250 -0.50 11.46 16.29
N HIS A 251 0.16 10.36 15.94
CA HIS A 251 -0.35 9.02 16.10
C HIS A 251 0.78 8.03 16.35
N TYR A 252 0.48 6.97 17.09
CA TYR A 252 1.35 5.80 17.22
C TYR A 252 1.36 4.95 15.93
N PRO A 253 2.43 4.15 15.68
CA PRO A 253 2.53 3.27 14.52
C PRO A 253 1.34 2.31 14.33
N SER A 254 0.82 1.71 15.41
CA SER A 254 -0.35 0.82 15.34
C SER A 254 -1.61 1.54 14.83
N GLN A 255 -1.85 2.77 15.31
CA GLN A 255 -3.01 3.59 14.92
C GLN A 255 -2.96 3.93 13.43
N VAL A 256 -1.76 4.21 12.92
CA VAL A 256 -1.49 4.51 11.53
C VAL A 256 -1.65 3.27 10.66
N ALA A 257 -1.09 2.14 11.09
CA ALA A 257 -1.20 0.86 10.40
C ALA A 257 -2.66 0.40 10.28
N LEU A 258 -3.45 0.55 11.34
CA LEU A 258 -4.88 0.25 11.33
C LEU A 258 -5.66 1.17 10.39
N GLY A 259 -5.33 2.47 10.34
CA GLY A 259 -5.94 3.41 9.39
C GLY A 259 -5.66 3.00 7.93
N TRP A 260 -4.42 2.64 7.62
CA TRP A 260 -4.04 2.10 6.32
C TRP A 260 -4.77 0.79 5.99
N TRP A 261 -4.86 -0.11 6.98
CA TRP A 261 -5.55 -1.40 6.83
C TRP A 261 -7.04 -1.23 6.53
N MET A 262 -7.71 -0.29 7.21
CA MET A 262 -9.11 0.06 6.93
C MET A 262 -9.29 0.59 5.50
N ALA A 263 -8.36 1.42 5.00
CA ALA A 263 -8.37 1.88 3.61
C ALA A 263 -8.21 0.72 2.62
N TYR A 264 -7.32 -0.24 2.96
CA TYR A 264 -7.13 -1.44 2.14
C TYR A 264 -8.41 -2.30 2.07
N LEU A 265 -9.08 -2.51 3.20
CA LEU A 265 -10.34 -3.28 3.25
C LEU A 265 -11.45 -2.57 2.47
N ALA A 266 -11.60 -1.24 2.64
CA ALA A 266 -12.59 -0.47 1.91
C ALA A 266 -12.35 -0.52 0.41
N ALA A 267 -11.12 -0.26 -0.06
CA ALA A 267 -10.78 -0.35 -1.48
C ALA A 267 -10.92 -1.79 -2.03
N SER A 268 -10.70 -2.81 -1.19
CA SER A 268 -10.90 -4.22 -1.58
C SER A 268 -12.37 -4.55 -1.78
N ALA A 269 -13.23 -4.05 -0.90
CA ALA A 269 -14.68 -4.22 -1.01
C ALA A 269 -15.22 -3.62 -2.31
N ILE A 270 -14.78 -2.39 -2.66
CA ILE A 270 -15.14 -1.75 -3.94
C ILE A 270 -14.61 -2.56 -5.12
N GLY A 271 -13.36 -3.02 -5.06
CA GLY A 271 -12.77 -3.85 -6.11
C GLY A 271 -13.53 -5.16 -6.34
N ALA A 272 -13.98 -5.82 -5.28
CA ALA A 272 -14.76 -7.04 -5.36
C ALA A 272 -16.16 -6.83 -5.95
N THR A 273 -16.78 -5.68 -5.68
CA THR A 273 -18.09 -5.32 -6.25
C THR A 273 -17.99 -4.95 -7.73
N ASP A 274 -16.93 -4.21 -8.10
CA ASP A 274 -16.71 -3.80 -9.49
C ASP A 274 -16.16 -4.93 -10.37
N ASN A 275 -15.48 -5.90 -9.78
CA ASN A 275 -14.94 -7.07 -10.47
C ASN A 275 -15.22 -8.34 -9.65
N PRO A 276 -16.44 -8.91 -9.77
CA PRO A 276 -16.83 -10.10 -9.03
C PRO A 276 -16.00 -11.35 -9.38
N ASP A 277 -15.30 -11.33 -10.51
CA ASP A 277 -14.39 -12.40 -10.93
C ASP A 277 -12.96 -12.25 -10.35
N SER A 278 -12.83 -11.50 -9.24
CA SER A 278 -11.54 -11.38 -8.56
C SER A 278 -10.94 -12.76 -8.28
N ARG A 279 -9.68 -12.96 -8.69
CA ARG A 279 -9.03 -14.26 -8.76
C ARG A 279 -8.75 -14.90 -7.40
N TRP A 280 -8.81 -14.14 -6.32
CA TRP A 280 -8.55 -14.61 -4.98
C TRP A 280 -9.77 -14.44 -4.09
N ARG A 281 -10.16 -15.54 -3.41
CA ARG A 281 -11.15 -15.54 -2.35
C ARG A 281 -10.55 -16.23 -1.12
N PHE A 282 -10.79 -15.66 0.05
CA PHE A 282 -10.35 -16.21 1.32
C PHE A 282 -11.58 -16.59 2.14
N TYR A 283 -11.64 -17.82 2.58
CA TYR A 283 -12.75 -18.33 3.39
C TYR A 283 -12.22 -18.87 4.70
N PRO A 284 -12.74 -18.43 5.84
CA PRO A 284 -12.53 -19.17 7.07
C PRO A 284 -13.21 -20.54 6.95
N TYR A 285 -12.55 -21.57 7.38
CA TYR A 285 -13.15 -22.89 7.49
C TYR A 285 -12.97 -23.42 8.91
N SER A 286 -13.96 -24.21 9.37
CA SER A 286 -13.88 -24.95 10.62
C SER A 286 -14.42 -26.35 10.36
N SER A 287 -13.63 -27.36 10.66
CA SER A 287 -13.99 -28.77 10.58
C SER A 287 -13.71 -29.46 11.91
N GLY A 288 -14.15 -30.71 12.07
CA GLY A 288 -13.82 -31.49 13.27
C GLY A 288 -12.32 -31.74 13.46
N GLU A 289 -11.50 -31.50 12.43
CA GLU A 289 -10.04 -31.70 12.43
C GLU A 289 -9.26 -30.41 12.64
N GLY A 290 -9.91 -29.21 12.52
CA GLY A 290 -9.26 -27.92 12.69
C GLY A 290 -10.00 -26.74 12.06
N SER A 291 -9.51 -25.56 12.37
CA SER A 291 -9.99 -24.30 11.79
C SER A 291 -8.84 -23.58 11.12
N GLY A 292 -9.11 -22.89 10.00
CA GLY A 292 -8.10 -22.18 9.25
C GLY A 292 -8.70 -21.22 8.23
N ILE A 293 -7.85 -20.74 7.31
CA ILE A 293 -8.26 -19.90 6.19
C ILE A 293 -7.90 -20.63 4.90
N THR A 294 -8.90 -20.86 4.05
CA THR A 294 -8.70 -21.35 2.68
C THR A 294 -8.55 -20.19 1.73
N ALA A 295 -7.53 -20.23 0.88
CA ALA A 295 -7.36 -19.30 -0.23
C ALA A 295 -7.75 -20.01 -1.54
N GLU A 296 -8.79 -19.54 -2.22
CA GLU A 296 -9.19 -20.00 -3.54
C GLU A 296 -8.66 -19.01 -4.58
N PHE A 297 -8.01 -19.52 -5.61
CA PHE A 297 -7.58 -18.74 -6.76
C PHE A 297 -8.29 -19.26 -8.01
N ARG A 298 -9.00 -18.40 -8.73
CA ARG A 298 -9.61 -18.75 -10.02
C ARG A 298 -8.70 -18.31 -11.16
N PHE A 299 -8.41 -19.25 -12.05
CA PHE A 299 -7.56 -19.05 -13.23
C PHE A 299 -8.34 -18.43 -14.38
#